data_c515a99efe1a35630dae9a565cee4aac
#
_entry.id   c515a99efe1a35630dae9a565cee4aac
#
_cell.length_a   1.000
_cell.length_b   1.000
_cell.length_c   1.000
_cell.angle_alpha   90.00
_cell.angle_beta   90.00
_cell.angle_gamma   90.00
#
_symmetry.space_group_name_H-M   'P 1'
#
loop_
_entity.id
_entity.type
_entity.pdbx_description
1 polymer ?
#
loop_
_entity_poly.entity_id
_entity_poly.type
_entity_poly.pdbx_seq_one_letter_code
_entity_poly.pdbx_strand_id
1 'polypeptide(L)'
;KKDGRFDFWKSADELPYNILLINNGKNEWYQDSIPGFSSSISETIEKIKYISEQLGCDEIITIGVSMGGYAASLFGALLDCRVLAFSFDTVLKYPLSRSAKRIPKKTKIIYKNLRPIIKNSKCRITALSGEMDFPDLLSLSRISDLKNVKAYSVRGVTHGVGRFIDKRYGMPNIITFFVENNTLPEIKEINNLCHNKILSKNIFLSYQAFVNKDFSTAQSLIREALLAEPLLEPAIFISALVNMELKNYTLAVEQFAFVAGISPHFTTAKYNLAKSLRMSKKYDQAIQHFYEYISLMPSSAGSYYNLSLIYERKGLLEDAKKMAQMAYSLSPESETYKKRYETYFS
;
A
#
# COMPACT_ATOMS: atom_id res chain seq x y z
N LYS A 1 -10.87 1.85 12.72
CA LYS A 1 -11.27 3.02 11.91
C LYS A 1 -12.07 3.98 12.78
N LYS A 2 -12.02 5.30 12.51
CA LYS A 2 -12.68 6.35 13.30
C LYS A 2 -14.19 6.13 13.50
N ASP A 3 -14.85 5.37 12.61
CA ASP A 3 -16.31 5.21 12.59
C ASP A 3 -16.78 3.75 12.78
N GLY A 4 -15.90 2.85 13.22
CA GLY A 4 -16.28 1.43 13.42
C GLY A 4 -16.59 0.65 12.13
N ARG A 5 -16.41 1.26 10.95
CA ARG A 5 -16.74 0.64 9.67
C ARG A 5 -15.66 -0.34 9.20
N PHE A 6 -16.08 -1.46 8.62
CA PHE A 6 -15.21 -2.45 7.96
C PHE A 6 -14.80 -1.99 6.56
N ASP A 7 -13.71 -2.50 6.02
CA ASP A 7 -13.24 -2.11 4.68
C ASP A 7 -14.22 -2.49 3.57
N PHE A 8 -14.90 -3.63 3.69
CA PHE A 8 -15.84 -4.16 2.70
C PHE A 8 -17.31 -4.04 3.15
N TRP A 9 -17.64 -3.13 4.07
CA TRP A 9 -19.02 -3.00 4.58
C TRP A 9 -20.05 -2.85 3.47
N LYS A 10 -19.84 -1.92 2.55
CA LYS A 10 -20.77 -1.68 1.44
C LYS A 10 -20.85 -2.87 0.49
N SER A 11 -19.72 -3.49 0.20
CA SER A 11 -19.67 -4.68 -0.67
C SER A 11 -20.33 -5.89 -0.03
N ALA A 12 -20.35 -5.99 1.30
CA ALA A 12 -21.00 -7.08 2.02
C ALA A 12 -22.52 -7.11 1.80
N ASP A 13 -23.14 -5.93 1.77
CA ASP A 13 -24.59 -5.83 1.59
C ASP A 13 -25.05 -6.22 0.16
N GLU A 14 -24.13 -6.25 -0.80
CA GLU A 14 -24.40 -6.59 -2.21
C GLU A 14 -24.15 -8.08 -2.54
N LEU A 15 -23.61 -8.85 -1.58
CA LEU A 15 -23.23 -10.23 -1.81
C LEU A 15 -24.30 -11.22 -1.36
N PRO A 16 -24.62 -12.26 -2.16
CA PRO A 16 -25.65 -13.25 -1.84
C PRO A 16 -25.13 -14.37 -0.91
N TYR A 17 -24.28 -14.04 0.07
CA TYR A 17 -23.65 -14.98 0.97
C TYR A 17 -23.88 -14.63 2.42
N ASN A 18 -23.79 -15.60 3.33
CA ASN A 18 -23.69 -15.35 4.76
C ASN A 18 -22.35 -14.69 5.08
N ILE A 19 -22.39 -13.50 5.70
CA ILE A 19 -21.18 -12.70 5.95
C ILE A 19 -20.99 -12.45 7.44
N LEU A 20 -19.85 -12.89 7.96
CA LEU A 20 -19.38 -12.61 9.31
C LEU A 20 -18.27 -11.55 9.28
N LEU A 21 -18.55 -10.36 9.76
CA LEU A 21 -17.59 -9.27 9.84
C LEU A 21 -16.88 -9.29 11.21
N ILE A 22 -15.56 -9.51 11.20
CA ILE A 22 -14.75 -9.61 12.40
C ILE A 22 -13.78 -8.42 12.50
N ASN A 23 -13.77 -7.76 13.67
CA ASN A 23 -12.84 -6.66 13.96
C ASN A 23 -12.31 -6.79 15.40
N ASN A 24 -11.00 -6.77 15.58
CA ASN A 24 -10.39 -6.85 16.91
C ASN A 24 -10.44 -5.53 17.71
N GLY A 25 -11.01 -4.44 17.15
CA GLY A 25 -11.14 -3.14 17.81
C GLY A 25 -9.82 -2.41 18.12
N LYS A 26 -8.68 -3.07 17.98
CA LYS A 26 -7.34 -2.59 18.32
C LYS A 26 -6.32 -2.88 17.23
N ASN A 27 -5.18 -2.19 17.23
CA ASN A 27 -4.08 -2.42 16.29
C ASN A 27 -3.18 -3.61 16.72
N GLU A 28 -3.77 -4.72 17.14
CA GLU A 28 -3.04 -5.89 17.68
C GLU A 28 -2.88 -7.03 16.65
N TRP A 29 -3.30 -6.80 15.39
CA TRP A 29 -3.19 -7.79 14.31
C TRP A 29 -3.76 -9.16 14.65
N TYR A 30 -4.90 -9.19 15.38
CA TYR A 30 -5.60 -10.43 15.74
C TYR A 30 -4.68 -11.45 16.47
N GLN A 31 -3.76 -10.96 17.31
CA GLN A 31 -2.82 -11.81 18.04
C GLN A 31 -3.39 -12.36 19.36
N ASP A 32 -4.58 -11.91 19.73
CA ASP A 32 -5.22 -12.27 20.99
C ASP A 32 -6.75 -12.38 20.79
N SER A 33 -7.51 -11.99 21.76
CA SER A 33 -8.97 -11.97 21.80
C SER A 33 -9.58 -11.01 20.77
N ILE A 34 -10.84 -11.28 20.43
CA ILE A 34 -11.69 -10.34 19.69
C ILE A 34 -12.79 -9.86 20.66
N PRO A 35 -12.75 -8.59 21.09
CA PRO A 35 -13.68 -8.06 22.09
C PRO A 35 -15.14 -8.31 21.71
N GLY A 36 -15.92 -8.86 22.62
CA GLY A 36 -17.33 -9.22 22.40
C GLY A 36 -17.55 -10.48 21.55
N PHE A 37 -16.48 -11.12 21.06
CA PHE A 37 -16.59 -12.33 20.24
C PHE A 37 -15.81 -13.51 20.82
N SER A 38 -14.54 -13.35 21.20
CA SER A 38 -13.71 -14.47 21.70
C SER A 38 -12.62 -13.98 22.63
N SER A 39 -12.16 -14.87 23.52
CA SER A 39 -11.07 -14.63 24.46
C SER A 39 -9.69 -15.08 23.96
N SER A 40 -9.65 -15.83 22.84
CA SER A 40 -8.42 -16.35 22.23
C SER A 40 -8.59 -16.59 20.74
N ILE A 41 -7.48 -16.81 20.04
CA ILE A 41 -7.50 -17.20 18.61
C ILE A 41 -8.18 -18.57 18.44
N SER A 42 -7.90 -19.53 19.30
CA SER A 42 -8.53 -20.86 19.25
C SER A 42 -10.05 -20.76 19.38
N GLU A 43 -10.53 -20.01 20.36
CA GLU A 43 -11.97 -19.75 20.52
C GLU A 43 -12.57 -18.99 19.33
N THR A 44 -11.80 -18.10 18.71
CA THR A 44 -12.22 -17.43 17.47
C THR A 44 -12.49 -18.45 16.36
N ILE A 45 -11.58 -19.39 16.17
CA ILE A 45 -11.69 -20.44 15.15
C ILE A 45 -12.88 -21.37 15.43
N GLU A 46 -13.05 -21.80 16.68
CA GLU A 46 -14.17 -22.63 17.10
C GLU A 46 -15.52 -21.94 16.87
N LYS A 47 -15.64 -20.66 17.24
CA LYS A 47 -16.84 -19.87 17.02
C LYS A 47 -17.16 -19.65 15.55
N ILE A 48 -16.17 -19.42 14.71
CA ILE A 48 -16.38 -19.30 13.26
C ILE A 48 -16.93 -20.64 12.70
N LYS A 49 -16.36 -21.77 13.07
CA LYS A 49 -16.86 -23.11 12.68
C LYS A 49 -18.29 -23.32 13.15
N TYR A 50 -18.54 -23.09 14.44
CA TYR A 50 -19.87 -23.23 15.01
C TYR A 50 -20.93 -22.38 14.27
N ILE A 51 -20.64 -21.11 14.01
CA ILE A 51 -21.55 -20.20 13.28
C ILE A 51 -21.81 -20.73 11.85
N SER A 52 -20.75 -21.18 11.16
CA SER A 52 -20.86 -21.74 9.82
C SER A 52 -21.78 -22.98 9.79
N GLU A 53 -21.62 -23.88 10.78
CA GLU A 53 -22.46 -25.08 10.94
C GLU A 53 -23.92 -24.71 11.23
N GLN A 54 -24.16 -23.74 12.13
CA GLN A 54 -25.54 -23.30 12.46
C GLN A 54 -26.26 -22.65 11.27
N LEU A 55 -25.50 -22.04 10.36
CA LEU A 55 -26.03 -21.41 9.14
C LEU A 55 -26.11 -22.41 7.96
N GLY A 56 -25.72 -23.67 8.15
CA GLY A 56 -25.70 -24.69 7.10
C GLY A 56 -24.78 -24.32 5.94
N CYS A 57 -23.63 -23.67 6.21
CA CYS A 57 -22.72 -23.29 5.14
C CYS A 57 -21.84 -24.47 4.71
N ASP A 58 -21.75 -24.73 3.41
CA ASP A 58 -20.91 -25.79 2.84
C ASP A 58 -19.42 -25.46 2.88
N GLU A 59 -19.08 -24.17 2.93
CA GLU A 59 -17.70 -23.69 2.87
C GLU A 59 -17.51 -22.37 3.67
N ILE A 60 -16.31 -22.22 4.19
CA ILE A 60 -15.82 -20.95 4.76
C ILE A 60 -14.80 -20.33 3.82
N ILE A 61 -14.92 -19.02 3.56
CA ILE A 61 -13.93 -18.23 2.82
C ILE A 61 -13.54 -17.03 3.67
N THR A 62 -12.25 -16.78 3.84
CA THR A 62 -11.78 -15.63 4.56
C THR A 62 -11.27 -14.55 3.61
N ILE A 63 -11.70 -13.29 3.80
CA ILE A 63 -11.33 -12.16 2.93
C ILE A 63 -10.83 -11.00 3.77
N GLY A 64 -9.75 -10.34 3.34
CA GLY A 64 -9.26 -9.20 4.09
C GLY A 64 -8.21 -8.34 3.39
N VAL A 65 -8.06 -7.10 3.90
CA VAL A 65 -7.07 -6.11 3.45
C VAL A 65 -6.19 -5.68 4.61
N SER A 66 -4.90 -5.52 4.37
CA SER A 66 -3.93 -4.99 5.35
C SER A 66 -3.90 -5.84 6.64
N MET A 67 -4.23 -5.27 7.78
CA MET A 67 -4.40 -6.03 9.03
C MET A 67 -5.45 -7.13 8.90
N GLY A 68 -6.55 -6.87 8.18
CA GLY A 68 -7.56 -7.88 7.85
C GLY A 68 -7.05 -8.95 6.89
N GLY A 69 -6.15 -8.61 5.96
CA GLY A 69 -5.49 -9.57 5.07
C GLY A 69 -4.58 -10.54 5.83
N TYR A 70 -3.88 -10.03 6.86
CA TYR A 70 -3.13 -10.87 7.78
C TYR A 70 -4.06 -11.83 8.54
N ALA A 71 -5.17 -11.31 9.10
CA ALA A 71 -6.16 -12.13 9.81
C ALA A 71 -6.81 -13.18 8.90
N ALA A 72 -7.23 -12.78 7.70
CA ALA A 72 -7.81 -13.69 6.72
C ALA A 72 -6.85 -14.84 6.39
N SER A 73 -5.56 -14.54 6.21
CA SER A 73 -4.54 -15.54 5.92
C SER A 73 -4.25 -16.45 7.14
N LEU A 74 -4.22 -15.89 8.35
CA LEU A 74 -4.03 -16.67 9.58
C LEU A 74 -5.23 -17.60 9.84
N PHE A 75 -6.44 -17.03 9.85
CA PHE A 75 -7.65 -17.80 10.14
C PHE A 75 -7.95 -18.79 9.02
N GLY A 76 -7.71 -18.39 7.76
CA GLY A 76 -7.84 -19.30 6.63
C GLY A 76 -6.91 -20.51 6.72
N ALA A 77 -5.67 -20.31 7.21
CA ALA A 77 -4.74 -21.41 7.42
C ALA A 77 -5.12 -22.27 8.63
N LEU A 78 -5.72 -21.71 9.68
CA LEU A 78 -6.20 -22.47 10.85
C LEU A 78 -7.54 -23.18 10.61
N LEU A 79 -8.33 -22.70 9.64
CA LEU A 79 -9.61 -23.29 9.20
C LEU A 79 -9.47 -24.23 8.00
N ASP A 80 -8.27 -24.32 7.41
CA ASP A 80 -8.01 -25.04 6.16
C ASP A 80 -8.92 -24.62 4.99
N CYS A 81 -9.28 -23.33 4.91
CA CYS A 81 -10.27 -22.81 3.96
C CYS A 81 -9.64 -21.94 2.85
N ARG A 82 -10.48 -21.46 1.93
CA ARG A 82 -10.06 -20.52 0.88
C ARG A 82 -9.85 -19.12 1.45
N VAL A 83 -8.86 -18.40 0.90
CA VAL A 83 -8.48 -17.07 1.34
C VAL A 83 -8.32 -16.13 0.16
N LEU A 84 -8.88 -14.91 0.27
CA LEU A 84 -8.59 -13.79 -0.63
C LEU A 84 -8.01 -12.63 0.20
N ALA A 85 -6.72 -12.34 0.03
CA ALA A 85 -6.00 -11.39 0.87
C ALA A 85 -5.28 -10.31 0.07
N PHE A 86 -5.38 -9.06 0.55
CA PHE A 86 -4.80 -7.89 -0.12
C PHE A 86 -3.84 -7.15 0.79
N SER A 87 -2.61 -6.87 0.30
CA SER A 87 -1.63 -5.95 0.89
C SER A 87 -1.43 -6.17 2.40
N PHE A 88 -0.85 -7.29 2.79
CA PHE A 88 -0.69 -7.66 4.20
C PHE A 88 0.73 -8.06 4.56
N ASP A 89 1.06 -7.90 5.84
CA ASP A 89 2.34 -8.32 6.40
C ASP A 89 2.35 -9.84 6.61
N THR A 90 3.25 -10.58 5.98
CA THR A 90 3.45 -12.02 6.24
C THR A 90 4.36 -12.29 7.43
N VAL A 91 5.13 -11.28 7.85
CA VAL A 91 5.95 -11.28 9.07
C VAL A 91 5.67 -10.00 9.85
N LEU A 92 5.09 -10.13 11.04
CA LEU A 92 4.77 -8.98 11.88
C LEU A 92 6.02 -8.30 12.45
N LYS A 93 5.92 -6.98 12.61
CA LYS A 93 7.01 -6.10 13.08
C LYS A 93 8.29 -6.21 12.25
N TYR A 94 8.15 -6.56 10.96
CA TYR A 94 9.27 -6.46 10.02
C TYR A 94 9.61 -4.98 9.73
N PRO A 95 10.87 -4.61 9.55
CA PRO A 95 11.26 -3.21 9.29
C PRO A 95 10.40 -2.55 8.21
N LEU A 96 10.05 -1.30 8.41
CA LEU A 96 9.22 -0.45 7.54
C LEU A 96 7.79 -0.94 7.29
N SER A 97 7.42 -2.13 7.76
CA SER A 97 6.05 -2.67 7.58
C SER A 97 5.02 -1.89 8.39
N ARG A 98 3.75 -2.08 8.05
CA ARG A 98 2.65 -1.43 8.77
C ARG A 98 2.50 -1.95 10.19
N SER A 99 2.70 -3.25 10.38
CA SER A 99 2.67 -3.86 11.70
C SER A 99 3.79 -3.33 12.60
N ALA A 100 4.98 -3.05 12.06
CA ALA A 100 6.08 -2.45 12.82
C ALA A 100 5.73 -1.06 13.35
N LYS A 101 4.96 -0.28 12.59
CA LYS A 101 4.56 1.09 12.93
C LYS A 101 3.33 1.16 13.84
N ARG A 102 2.46 0.14 13.82
CA ARG A 102 1.11 0.23 14.42
C ARG A 102 0.87 -0.73 15.57
N ILE A 103 1.52 -1.91 15.62
CA ILE A 103 1.34 -2.84 16.74
C ILE A 103 1.97 -2.24 17.99
N PRO A 104 1.21 -2.06 19.09
CA PRO A 104 1.75 -1.56 20.34
C PRO A 104 2.95 -2.40 20.81
N LYS A 105 3.92 -1.74 21.47
CA LYS A 105 5.14 -2.43 21.95
C LYS A 105 4.83 -3.59 22.91
N LYS A 106 3.78 -3.43 23.74
CA LYS A 106 3.36 -4.41 24.75
C LYS A 106 2.57 -5.59 24.19
N THR A 107 2.12 -5.55 22.93
CA THR A 107 1.32 -6.63 22.33
C THR A 107 2.18 -7.89 22.22
N LYS A 108 1.70 -8.98 22.83
CA LYS A 108 2.28 -10.32 22.69
C LYS A 108 2.01 -10.82 21.27
N ILE A 109 3.07 -11.18 20.54
CA ILE A 109 2.96 -11.73 19.19
C ILE A 109 3.00 -13.25 19.26
N ILE A 110 1.91 -13.91 18.95
CA ILE A 110 1.76 -15.38 18.95
C ILE A 110 2.16 -15.93 17.57
N TYR A 111 1.59 -15.38 16.51
CA TYR A 111 1.85 -15.81 15.13
C TYR A 111 2.66 -14.74 14.38
N LYS A 112 3.97 -14.68 14.64
CA LYS A 112 4.84 -13.65 14.06
C LYS A 112 5.05 -13.84 12.56
N ASN A 113 5.09 -15.09 12.08
CA ASN A 113 5.41 -15.45 10.70
C ASN A 113 4.34 -16.41 10.16
N LEU A 114 3.62 -15.98 9.13
CA LEU A 114 2.54 -16.78 8.54
C LEU A 114 3.04 -17.92 7.65
N ARG A 115 4.26 -17.81 7.08
CA ARG A 115 4.77 -18.82 6.13
C ARG A 115 4.74 -20.26 6.64
N PRO A 116 5.23 -20.59 7.86
CA PRO A 116 5.16 -21.96 8.37
C PRO A 116 3.72 -22.47 8.53
N ILE A 117 2.81 -21.59 8.97
CA ILE A 117 1.41 -21.94 9.22
C ILE A 117 0.73 -22.24 7.90
N ILE A 118 0.86 -21.36 6.91
CA ILE A 118 0.31 -21.53 5.56
C ILE A 118 0.87 -22.79 4.90
N LYS A 119 2.19 -23.01 4.99
CA LYS A 119 2.85 -24.19 4.41
C LYS A 119 2.30 -25.51 4.94
N ASN A 120 1.94 -25.55 6.22
CA ASN A 120 1.50 -26.78 6.89
C ASN A 120 -0.03 -26.95 6.91
N SER A 121 -0.79 -26.04 6.31
CA SER A 121 -2.25 -26.08 6.20
C SER A 121 -2.69 -26.56 4.82
N LYS A 122 -3.98 -26.93 4.71
CA LYS A 122 -4.66 -27.23 3.45
C LYS A 122 -5.34 -26.01 2.83
N CYS A 123 -5.19 -24.82 3.42
CA CYS A 123 -5.79 -23.60 2.90
C CYS A 123 -5.33 -23.31 1.47
N ARG A 124 -6.16 -22.60 0.70
CA ARG A 124 -5.81 -22.11 -0.64
C ARG A 124 -5.89 -20.59 -0.63
N ILE A 125 -4.73 -19.95 -0.73
CA ILE A 125 -4.61 -18.48 -0.64
C ILE A 125 -4.46 -17.90 -2.04
N THR A 126 -5.32 -16.92 -2.37
CA THR A 126 -5.09 -15.95 -3.45
C THR A 126 -4.71 -14.62 -2.81
N ALA A 127 -3.51 -14.16 -3.06
CA ALA A 127 -2.93 -12.99 -2.41
C ALA A 127 -2.44 -11.94 -3.42
N LEU A 128 -2.78 -10.66 -3.18
CA LEU A 128 -2.36 -9.55 -4.04
C LEU A 128 -1.67 -8.47 -3.23
N SER A 129 -0.56 -7.94 -3.77
CA SER A 129 0.14 -6.78 -3.20
C SER A 129 0.61 -5.82 -4.28
N GLY A 130 0.67 -4.53 -3.97
CA GLY A 130 1.16 -3.52 -4.90
C GLY A 130 2.69 -3.54 -5.03
N GLU A 131 3.19 -3.38 -6.24
CA GLU A 131 4.64 -3.33 -6.51
C GLU A 131 5.31 -2.07 -5.97
N MET A 132 4.54 -0.99 -5.81
CA MET A 132 5.01 0.29 -5.29
C MET A 132 4.85 0.43 -3.76
N ASP A 133 4.46 -0.63 -3.06
CA ASP A 133 4.61 -0.79 -1.61
C ASP A 133 5.65 -1.87 -1.32
N PHE A 134 6.89 -1.46 -1.15
CA PHE A 134 8.02 -2.38 -1.10
C PHE A 134 8.01 -3.36 0.08
N PRO A 135 7.52 -2.97 1.29
CA PRO A 135 7.24 -3.92 2.36
C PRO A 135 6.18 -4.97 2.01
N ASP A 136 5.09 -4.58 1.36
CA ASP A 136 4.02 -5.50 0.94
C ASP A 136 4.50 -6.45 -0.16
N LEU A 137 5.24 -5.94 -1.15
CA LEU A 137 5.85 -6.75 -2.21
C LEU A 137 6.78 -7.81 -1.63
N LEU A 138 7.67 -7.42 -0.70
CA LEU A 138 8.53 -8.37 0.00
C LEU A 138 7.73 -9.37 0.84
N SER A 139 6.68 -8.93 1.51
CA SER A 139 5.79 -9.81 2.30
C SER A 139 5.15 -10.87 1.43
N LEU A 140 4.59 -10.48 0.29
CA LEU A 140 3.99 -11.41 -0.67
C LEU A 140 5.03 -12.38 -1.26
N SER A 141 6.22 -11.88 -1.61
CA SER A 141 7.29 -12.72 -2.19
C SER A 141 7.77 -13.83 -1.25
N ARG A 142 7.60 -13.67 0.07
CA ARG A 142 7.96 -14.68 1.07
C ARG A 142 7.07 -15.91 1.05
N ILE A 143 5.88 -15.82 0.49
CA ILE A 143 4.91 -16.93 0.43
C ILE A 143 4.59 -17.34 -1.02
N SER A 144 5.09 -16.61 -2.02
CA SER A 144 4.74 -16.81 -3.43
C SER A 144 5.17 -18.18 -4.02
N ASP A 145 6.10 -18.86 -3.38
CA ASP A 145 6.59 -20.20 -3.78
C ASP A 145 5.86 -21.35 -3.08
N LEU A 146 4.91 -21.06 -2.19
CA LEU A 146 4.13 -22.11 -1.55
C LEU A 146 3.09 -22.69 -2.53
N LYS A 147 2.97 -24.01 -2.59
CA LYS A 147 2.09 -24.72 -3.56
C LYS A 147 0.61 -24.36 -3.42
N ASN A 148 0.21 -23.97 -2.21
CA ASN A 148 -1.16 -23.59 -1.87
C ASN A 148 -1.40 -22.07 -1.91
N VAL A 149 -0.47 -21.28 -2.49
CA VAL A 149 -0.57 -19.83 -2.63
C VAL A 149 -0.51 -19.44 -4.10
N LYS A 150 -1.53 -18.71 -4.56
CA LYS A 150 -1.51 -17.94 -5.81
C LYS A 150 -1.20 -16.50 -5.46
N ALA A 151 0.00 -16.05 -5.78
CA ALA A 151 0.49 -14.71 -5.45
C ALA A 151 0.53 -13.84 -6.70
N TYR A 152 0.02 -12.61 -6.60
CA TYR A 152 -0.02 -11.65 -7.71
C TYR A 152 0.47 -10.28 -7.23
N SER A 153 1.50 -9.75 -7.87
CA SER A 153 1.86 -8.34 -7.71
C SER A 153 1.04 -7.47 -8.67
N VAL A 154 0.75 -6.23 -8.27
CA VAL A 154 -0.07 -5.30 -9.06
C VAL A 154 0.77 -4.07 -9.39
N ARG A 155 1.02 -3.86 -10.69
CA ARG A 155 1.89 -2.82 -11.21
C ARG A 155 1.38 -1.43 -10.85
N GLY A 156 2.27 -0.53 -10.46
CA GLY A 156 1.98 0.89 -10.19
C GLY A 156 1.07 1.13 -8.97
N VAL A 157 0.75 0.11 -8.19
CA VAL A 157 -0.14 0.21 -7.02
C VAL A 157 0.68 0.13 -5.73
N THR A 158 0.32 0.96 -4.76
CA THR A 158 0.86 0.94 -3.39
C THR A 158 0.05 -0.01 -2.51
N HIS A 159 0.06 0.19 -1.21
CA HIS A 159 -0.74 -0.59 -0.24
C HIS A 159 -2.25 -0.66 -0.54
N GLY A 160 -2.77 0.27 -1.31
CA GLY A 160 -4.21 0.39 -1.59
C GLY A 160 -4.76 -0.58 -2.64
N VAL A 161 -4.20 -1.78 -2.82
CA VAL A 161 -4.62 -2.74 -3.86
C VAL A 161 -6.11 -3.06 -3.79
N GLY A 162 -6.65 -3.36 -2.61
CA GLY A 162 -8.08 -3.64 -2.46
C GLY A 162 -8.97 -2.47 -2.93
N ARG A 163 -8.61 -1.24 -2.58
CA ARG A 163 -9.33 -0.04 -3.04
C ARG A 163 -9.15 0.22 -4.54
N PHE A 164 -7.96 -0.04 -5.08
CA PHE A 164 -7.69 0.10 -6.50
C PHE A 164 -8.55 -0.85 -7.33
N ILE A 165 -8.61 -2.11 -6.91
CA ILE A 165 -9.43 -3.15 -7.54
C ILE A 165 -10.93 -2.81 -7.40
N ASP A 166 -11.37 -2.43 -6.21
CA ASP A 166 -12.77 -2.04 -5.96
C ASP A 166 -13.22 -0.91 -6.88
N LYS A 167 -12.43 0.16 -6.97
CA LYS A 167 -12.76 1.32 -7.83
C LYS A 167 -12.82 0.96 -9.32
N ARG A 168 -12.05 -0.03 -9.77
CA ARG A 168 -11.86 -0.32 -11.20
C ARG A 168 -12.69 -1.49 -11.69
N TYR A 169 -12.91 -2.48 -10.85
CA TYR A 169 -13.56 -3.74 -11.20
C TYR A 169 -14.79 -4.06 -10.34
N GLY A 170 -15.00 -3.31 -9.24
CA GLY A 170 -16.04 -3.58 -8.24
C GLY A 170 -15.68 -4.75 -7.33
N MET A 171 -15.55 -4.51 -6.03
CA MET A 171 -15.19 -5.57 -5.08
C MET A 171 -16.24 -6.69 -5.00
N PRO A 172 -17.56 -6.42 -5.07
CA PRO A 172 -18.56 -7.49 -5.12
C PRO A 172 -18.34 -8.46 -6.28
N ASN A 173 -18.04 -7.94 -7.48
CA ASN A 173 -17.78 -8.77 -8.66
C ASN A 173 -16.53 -9.65 -8.47
N ILE A 174 -15.46 -9.08 -7.90
CA ILE A 174 -14.23 -9.83 -7.60
C ILE A 174 -14.49 -10.96 -6.61
N ILE A 175 -15.25 -10.65 -5.54
CA ILE A 175 -15.56 -11.65 -4.50
C ILE A 175 -16.45 -12.76 -5.08
N THR A 176 -17.51 -12.41 -5.78
CA THR A 176 -18.42 -13.38 -6.41
C THR A 176 -17.66 -14.28 -7.37
N PHE A 177 -16.86 -13.71 -8.29
CA PHE A 177 -16.06 -14.49 -9.23
C PHE A 177 -15.07 -15.44 -8.51
N PHE A 178 -14.43 -14.95 -7.43
CA PHE A 178 -13.51 -15.77 -6.63
C PHE A 178 -14.23 -16.92 -5.92
N VAL A 179 -15.41 -16.66 -5.37
CA VAL A 179 -16.22 -17.69 -4.70
C VAL A 179 -16.61 -18.79 -5.69
N GLU A 180 -17.08 -18.41 -6.86
CA GLU A 180 -17.58 -19.35 -7.89
C GLU A 180 -16.44 -20.13 -8.60
N ASN A 181 -15.31 -19.46 -8.89
CA ASN A 181 -14.28 -19.98 -9.79
C ASN A 181 -12.97 -20.36 -9.10
N ASN A 182 -12.80 -20.04 -7.81
CA ASN A 182 -11.54 -20.21 -7.05
C ASN A 182 -10.31 -19.56 -7.74
N THR A 183 -10.54 -18.47 -8.46
CA THR A 183 -9.53 -17.68 -9.14
C THR A 183 -10.01 -16.23 -9.26
N LEU A 184 -9.14 -15.35 -9.75
CA LEU A 184 -9.51 -13.96 -10.04
C LEU A 184 -9.95 -13.83 -11.50
N PRO A 185 -10.85 -12.88 -11.82
CA PRO A 185 -11.07 -12.48 -13.21
C PRO A 185 -9.80 -11.82 -13.77
N GLU A 186 -9.81 -11.53 -15.06
CA GLU A 186 -8.70 -10.82 -15.70
C GLU A 186 -8.55 -9.42 -15.09
N ILE A 187 -7.38 -9.13 -14.54
CA ILE A 187 -6.97 -7.81 -14.01
C ILE A 187 -5.71 -7.41 -14.77
N LYS A 188 -5.81 -6.38 -15.60
CA LYS A 188 -4.74 -5.96 -16.53
C LYS A 188 -3.43 -5.58 -15.85
N GLU A 189 -3.50 -5.09 -14.62
CA GLU A 189 -2.33 -4.62 -13.85
C GLU A 189 -1.62 -5.75 -13.09
N ILE A 190 -2.14 -6.98 -13.13
CA ILE A 190 -1.46 -8.13 -12.52
C ILE A 190 -0.12 -8.38 -13.20
N ASN A 191 0.89 -8.59 -12.37
CA ASN A 191 2.26 -8.91 -12.73
C ASN A 191 2.82 -10.01 -11.80
N ASN A 192 4.01 -10.49 -12.10
CA ASN A 192 4.62 -11.63 -11.41
C ASN A 192 5.90 -11.26 -10.63
N LEU A 193 6.15 -9.97 -10.38
CA LEU A 193 7.37 -9.51 -9.70
C LEU A 193 7.55 -10.15 -8.31
N CYS A 194 6.46 -10.42 -7.59
CA CYS A 194 6.51 -11.10 -6.30
C CYS A 194 7.10 -12.52 -6.35
N HIS A 195 7.16 -13.17 -7.51
CA HIS A 195 7.80 -14.48 -7.68
C HIS A 195 9.32 -14.39 -7.81
N ASN A 196 9.85 -13.24 -8.22
CA ASN A 196 11.28 -12.98 -8.19
C ASN A 196 11.72 -12.50 -6.79
N LYS A 197 12.06 -13.46 -5.93
CA LYS A 197 12.43 -13.19 -4.53
C LYS A 197 13.66 -12.32 -4.38
N ILE A 198 14.63 -12.45 -5.31
CA ILE A 198 15.86 -11.66 -5.28
C ILE A 198 15.53 -10.21 -5.58
N LEU A 199 14.82 -9.94 -6.68
CA LEU A 199 14.41 -8.58 -7.03
C LEU A 199 13.51 -7.95 -5.96
N SER A 200 12.50 -8.66 -5.49
CA SER A 200 11.62 -8.16 -4.41
C SER A 200 12.40 -7.80 -3.15
N LYS A 201 13.42 -8.59 -2.80
CA LYS A 201 14.31 -8.31 -1.67
C LYS A 201 15.22 -7.12 -1.94
N ASN A 202 15.85 -7.04 -3.11
CA ASN A 202 16.75 -5.92 -3.47
C ASN A 202 16.00 -4.60 -3.55
N ILE A 203 14.77 -4.56 -4.09
CA ILE A 203 13.87 -3.40 -4.07
C ILE A 203 13.59 -2.97 -2.64
N PHE A 204 13.20 -3.88 -1.77
CA PHE A 204 12.94 -3.54 -0.36
C PHE A 204 14.18 -3.01 0.34
N LEU A 205 15.33 -3.67 0.19
CA LEU A 205 16.58 -3.27 0.84
C LEU A 205 17.10 -1.93 0.30
N SER A 206 16.96 -1.66 -1.00
CA SER A 206 17.32 -0.37 -1.59
C SER A 206 16.45 0.77 -1.02
N TYR A 207 15.15 0.53 -0.86
CA TYR A 207 14.26 1.49 -0.20
C TYR A 207 14.58 1.66 1.28
N GLN A 208 14.91 0.60 2.00
CA GLN A 208 15.33 0.67 3.39
C GLN A 208 16.63 1.49 3.54
N ALA A 209 17.62 1.26 2.67
CA ALA A 209 18.85 2.04 2.62
C ALA A 209 18.56 3.53 2.33
N PHE A 210 17.69 3.82 1.35
CA PHE A 210 17.23 5.19 1.07
C PHE A 210 16.60 5.86 2.30
N VAL A 211 15.70 5.20 3.02
CA VAL A 211 15.06 5.73 4.24
C VAL A 211 16.10 6.01 5.33
N ASN A 212 17.13 5.17 5.42
CA ASN A 212 18.24 5.34 6.36
C ASN A 212 19.32 6.34 5.87
N LYS A 213 19.11 6.98 4.69
CA LYS A 213 20.06 7.89 4.03
C LYS A 213 21.38 7.24 3.62
N ASP A 214 21.44 5.93 3.54
CA ASP A 214 22.57 5.20 2.97
C ASP A 214 22.37 5.09 1.45
N PHE A 215 22.70 6.20 0.77
CA PHE A 215 22.49 6.30 -0.68
C PHE A 215 23.44 5.42 -1.49
N SER A 216 24.62 5.12 -0.95
CA SER A 216 25.59 4.25 -1.63
C SER A 216 25.08 2.80 -1.72
N THR A 217 24.61 2.26 -0.61
CA THR A 217 23.98 0.93 -0.58
C THR A 217 22.70 0.91 -1.42
N ALA A 218 21.87 1.96 -1.35
CA ALA A 218 20.67 2.06 -2.18
C ALA A 218 21.02 2.00 -3.67
N GLN A 219 22.01 2.77 -4.14
CA GLN A 219 22.45 2.79 -5.55
C GLN A 219 23.02 1.44 -6.01
N SER A 220 23.79 0.74 -5.15
CA SER A 220 24.32 -0.58 -5.48
C SER A 220 23.20 -1.59 -5.74
N LEU A 221 22.23 -1.67 -4.81
CA LEU A 221 21.09 -2.59 -4.92
C LEU A 221 20.16 -2.25 -6.09
N ILE A 222 19.95 -0.96 -6.37
CA ILE A 222 19.19 -0.49 -7.54
C ILE A 222 19.90 -0.93 -8.83
N ARG A 223 21.23 -0.76 -8.90
CA ARG A 223 22.01 -1.17 -10.08
C ARG A 223 21.88 -2.66 -10.34
N GLU A 224 22.00 -3.51 -9.31
CA GLU A 224 21.78 -4.95 -9.43
C GLU A 224 20.38 -5.28 -9.97
N ALA A 225 19.35 -4.60 -9.44
CA ALA A 225 17.98 -4.80 -9.88
C ALA A 225 17.78 -4.39 -11.35
N LEU A 226 18.34 -3.25 -11.76
CA LEU A 226 18.23 -2.73 -13.14
C LEU A 226 19.11 -3.47 -14.14
N LEU A 227 20.18 -4.13 -13.71
CA LEU A 227 20.93 -5.06 -14.55
C LEU A 227 20.13 -6.33 -14.87
N ALA A 228 19.31 -6.80 -13.93
CA ALA A 228 18.43 -7.94 -14.13
C ALA A 228 17.18 -7.57 -14.95
N GLU A 229 16.59 -6.42 -14.65
CA GLU A 229 15.38 -5.89 -15.32
C GLU A 229 15.53 -4.37 -15.55
N PRO A 230 16.01 -3.92 -16.73
CA PRO A 230 16.33 -2.51 -17.01
C PRO A 230 15.16 -1.53 -16.86
N LEU A 231 13.91 -1.99 -17.05
CA LEU A 231 12.70 -1.18 -16.96
C LEU A 231 11.89 -1.46 -15.69
N LEU A 232 12.54 -1.99 -14.65
CA LEU A 232 11.91 -2.33 -13.37
C LEU A 232 11.44 -1.07 -12.66
N GLU A 233 10.15 -0.80 -12.74
CA GLU A 233 9.50 0.42 -12.26
C GLU A 233 9.80 0.75 -10.79
N PRO A 234 9.69 -0.18 -9.81
CA PRO A 234 10.04 0.09 -8.42
C PRO A 234 11.49 0.53 -8.23
N ALA A 235 12.44 -0.08 -8.95
CA ALA A 235 13.86 0.26 -8.86
C ALA A 235 14.14 1.65 -9.46
N ILE A 236 13.54 1.98 -10.61
CA ILE A 236 13.64 3.32 -11.23
C ILE A 236 13.05 4.38 -10.30
N PHE A 237 11.90 4.11 -9.67
CA PHE A 237 11.29 5.04 -8.72
C PHE A 237 12.20 5.30 -7.50
N ILE A 238 12.80 4.27 -6.91
CA ILE A 238 13.73 4.44 -5.79
C ILE A 238 14.99 5.17 -6.24
N SER A 239 15.51 4.88 -7.45
CA SER A 239 16.62 5.61 -8.06
C SER A 239 16.31 7.10 -8.18
N ALA A 240 15.11 7.45 -8.63
CA ALA A 240 14.66 8.85 -8.74
C ALA A 240 14.60 9.55 -7.37
N LEU A 241 14.14 8.85 -6.31
CA LEU A 241 14.17 9.37 -4.95
C LEU A 241 15.60 9.63 -4.46
N VAL A 242 16.53 8.70 -4.70
CA VAL A 242 17.96 8.86 -4.37
C VAL A 242 18.55 10.05 -5.11
N ASN A 243 18.29 10.17 -6.42
CA ASN A 243 18.80 11.27 -7.24
C ASN A 243 18.24 12.63 -6.79
N MET A 244 17.00 12.69 -6.31
CA MET A 244 16.46 13.91 -5.68
C MET A 244 17.25 14.34 -4.45
N GLU A 245 17.56 13.40 -3.55
CA GLU A 245 18.32 13.69 -2.33
C GLU A 245 19.77 14.10 -2.64
N LEU A 246 20.37 13.48 -3.67
CA LEU A 246 21.69 13.82 -4.17
C LEU A 246 21.74 15.08 -5.05
N LYS A 247 20.58 15.77 -5.22
CA LYS A 247 20.40 16.97 -6.06
C LYS A 247 20.64 16.75 -7.56
N ASN A 248 20.63 15.52 -8.04
CA ASN A 248 20.67 15.15 -9.44
C ASN A 248 19.28 15.32 -10.09
N TYR A 249 18.75 16.55 -10.02
CA TYR A 249 17.33 16.81 -10.34
C TYR A 249 16.94 16.49 -11.78
N THR A 250 17.85 16.67 -12.74
CA THR A 250 17.58 16.35 -14.16
C THR A 250 17.29 14.85 -14.33
N LEU A 251 18.14 14.00 -13.77
CA LEU A 251 17.96 12.55 -13.84
C LEU A 251 16.71 12.11 -13.04
N ALA A 252 16.45 12.74 -11.89
CA ALA A 252 15.22 12.47 -11.14
C ALA A 252 13.96 12.82 -11.93
N VAL A 253 13.95 13.93 -12.69
CA VAL A 253 12.84 14.31 -13.60
C VAL A 253 12.61 13.24 -14.65
N GLU A 254 13.66 12.77 -15.34
CA GLU A 254 13.55 11.74 -16.38
C GLU A 254 12.98 10.43 -15.82
N GLN A 255 13.50 9.99 -14.67
CA GLN A 255 13.07 8.76 -14.02
C GLN A 255 11.64 8.82 -13.48
N PHE A 256 11.24 9.93 -12.82
CA PHE A 256 9.85 10.09 -12.39
C PHE A 256 8.89 10.25 -13.57
N ALA A 257 9.30 10.92 -14.67
CA ALA A 257 8.50 11.02 -15.87
C ALA A 257 8.26 9.64 -16.50
N PHE A 258 9.31 8.80 -16.57
CA PHE A 258 9.19 7.43 -17.03
C PHE A 258 8.18 6.64 -16.19
N VAL A 259 8.33 6.63 -14.85
CA VAL A 259 7.41 5.91 -13.95
C VAL A 259 5.98 6.44 -14.06
N ALA A 260 5.78 7.77 -14.14
CA ALA A 260 4.46 8.38 -14.29
C ALA A 260 3.80 8.06 -15.64
N GLY A 261 4.62 7.84 -16.68
CA GLY A 261 4.16 7.46 -18.03
C GLY A 261 3.66 6.00 -18.08
N ILE A 262 4.41 5.07 -17.51
CA ILE A 262 4.04 3.64 -17.55
C ILE A 262 2.98 3.27 -16.50
N SER A 263 2.89 4.01 -15.40
CA SER A 263 1.89 3.82 -14.34
C SER A 263 1.12 5.12 -14.05
N PRO A 264 0.21 5.56 -14.93
CA PRO A 264 -0.50 6.83 -14.79
C PRO A 264 -1.35 6.95 -13.51
N HIS A 265 -1.73 5.83 -12.91
CA HIS A 265 -2.48 5.77 -11.66
C HIS A 265 -1.58 5.86 -10.41
N PHE A 266 -0.26 5.74 -10.55
CA PHE A 266 0.70 5.92 -9.46
C PHE A 266 0.98 7.43 -9.26
N THR A 267 0.03 8.09 -8.61
CA THR A 267 0.05 9.56 -8.43
C THR A 267 1.28 10.08 -7.70
N THR A 268 1.92 9.26 -6.85
CA THR A 268 3.17 9.64 -6.15
C THR A 268 4.31 9.97 -7.11
N ALA A 269 4.43 9.27 -8.25
CA ALA A 269 5.43 9.60 -9.27
C ALA A 269 5.16 10.97 -9.90
N LYS A 270 3.90 11.29 -10.20
CA LYS A 270 3.51 12.61 -10.74
C LYS A 270 3.83 13.75 -9.79
N TYR A 271 3.55 13.59 -8.51
CA TYR A 271 3.91 14.58 -7.49
C TYR A 271 5.43 14.80 -7.41
N ASN A 272 6.20 13.71 -7.38
CA ASN A 272 7.66 13.81 -7.31
C ASN A 272 8.28 14.36 -8.62
N LEU A 273 7.68 14.10 -9.77
CA LEU A 273 8.04 14.74 -11.04
C LEU A 273 7.91 16.27 -10.93
N ALA A 274 6.72 16.74 -10.53
CA ALA A 274 6.49 18.18 -10.35
C ALA A 274 7.46 18.81 -9.34
N LYS A 275 7.74 18.12 -8.22
CA LYS A 275 8.70 18.56 -7.21
C LYS A 275 10.13 18.61 -7.77
N SER A 276 10.54 17.62 -8.56
CA SER A 276 11.87 17.58 -9.19
C SER A 276 12.04 18.68 -10.24
N LEU A 277 11.01 18.95 -11.03
CA LEU A 277 10.97 20.07 -11.97
C LEU A 277 11.14 21.42 -11.25
N ARG A 278 10.47 21.63 -10.11
CA ARG A 278 10.66 22.82 -9.28
C ARG A 278 12.11 22.92 -8.79
N MET A 279 12.69 21.82 -8.29
CA MET A 279 14.08 21.79 -7.80
C MET A 279 15.10 22.04 -8.90
N SER A 280 14.82 21.61 -10.13
CA SER A 280 15.63 21.92 -11.33
C SER A 280 15.33 23.29 -11.95
N LYS A 281 14.53 24.14 -11.26
CA LYS A 281 14.12 25.48 -11.70
C LYS A 281 13.31 25.53 -13.01
N LYS A 282 12.76 24.42 -13.46
CA LYS A 282 11.84 24.35 -14.61
C LYS A 282 10.42 24.71 -14.16
N TYR A 283 10.25 25.98 -13.76
CA TYR A 283 9.07 26.44 -13.00
C TYR A 283 7.75 26.30 -13.78
N ASP A 284 7.72 26.62 -15.06
CA ASP A 284 6.48 26.55 -15.83
C ASP A 284 6.00 25.12 -16.00
N GLN A 285 6.91 24.18 -16.27
CA GLN A 285 6.60 22.77 -16.32
C GLN A 285 6.16 22.25 -14.92
N ALA A 286 6.82 22.68 -13.87
CA ALA A 286 6.43 22.30 -12.51
C ALA A 286 5.01 22.76 -12.15
N ILE A 287 4.63 24.00 -12.54
CA ILE A 287 3.28 24.55 -12.34
C ILE A 287 2.25 23.66 -13.04
N GLN A 288 2.48 23.35 -14.32
CA GLN A 288 1.58 22.49 -15.10
C GLN A 288 1.38 21.13 -14.39
N HIS A 289 2.47 20.43 -14.04
CA HIS A 289 2.38 19.13 -13.40
C HIS A 289 1.78 19.18 -11.98
N PHE A 290 1.97 20.26 -11.22
CA PHE A 290 1.27 20.43 -9.95
C PHE A 290 -0.24 20.61 -10.14
N TYR A 291 -0.70 21.36 -11.14
CA TYR A 291 -2.13 21.48 -11.41
C TYR A 291 -2.73 20.18 -11.94
N GLU A 292 -2.03 19.43 -12.80
CA GLU A 292 -2.42 18.09 -13.21
C GLU A 292 -2.56 17.15 -11.99
N TYR A 293 -1.62 17.22 -11.05
CA TYR A 293 -1.71 16.44 -9.82
C TYR A 293 -2.87 16.90 -8.91
N ILE A 294 -3.10 18.20 -8.76
CA ILE A 294 -4.22 18.74 -7.98
C ILE A 294 -5.56 18.30 -8.56
N SER A 295 -5.71 18.20 -9.87
CA SER A 295 -6.95 17.69 -10.49
C SER A 295 -7.26 16.24 -10.07
N LEU A 296 -6.23 15.44 -9.79
CA LEU A 296 -6.37 14.07 -9.30
C LEU A 296 -6.48 14.00 -7.77
N MET A 297 -5.84 14.93 -7.06
CA MET A 297 -5.69 14.96 -5.60
C MET A 297 -5.92 16.38 -5.06
N PRO A 298 -7.17 16.87 -5.06
CA PRO A 298 -7.48 18.27 -4.72
C PRO A 298 -7.09 18.69 -3.30
N SER A 299 -7.02 17.74 -2.35
CA SER A 299 -6.62 17.97 -0.96
C SER A 299 -5.11 17.92 -0.71
N SER A 300 -4.28 17.98 -1.76
CA SER A 300 -2.82 17.94 -1.63
C SER A 300 -2.24 19.27 -1.16
N ALA A 301 -2.18 19.51 0.15
CA ALA A 301 -1.55 20.70 0.73
C ALA A 301 -0.11 20.91 0.24
N GLY A 302 0.65 19.81 0.06
CA GLY A 302 2.02 19.86 -0.46
C GLY A 302 2.13 20.42 -1.88
N SER A 303 1.14 20.23 -2.75
CA SER A 303 1.13 20.79 -4.09
C SER A 303 0.93 22.30 -4.07
N TYR A 304 -0.03 22.79 -3.29
CA TYR A 304 -0.23 24.22 -3.10
C TYR A 304 0.96 24.90 -2.45
N TYR A 305 1.59 24.26 -1.45
CA TYR A 305 2.84 24.75 -0.87
C TYR A 305 3.94 24.89 -1.91
N ASN A 306 4.15 23.89 -2.77
CA ASN A 306 5.18 23.95 -3.81
C ASN A 306 4.85 25.03 -4.86
N LEU A 307 3.58 25.19 -5.24
CA LEU A 307 3.14 26.29 -6.14
C LEU A 307 3.43 27.66 -5.51
N SER A 308 3.17 27.85 -4.21
CA SER A 308 3.47 29.11 -3.54
C SER A 308 4.96 29.46 -3.61
N LEU A 309 5.85 28.46 -3.46
CA LEU A 309 7.29 28.67 -3.60
C LEU A 309 7.71 29.03 -5.03
N ILE A 310 7.05 28.44 -6.03
CA ILE A 310 7.32 28.73 -7.44
C ILE A 310 6.86 30.16 -7.78
N TYR A 311 5.63 30.55 -7.42
CA TYR A 311 5.08 31.86 -7.72
C TYR A 311 5.89 32.99 -7.05
N GLU A 312 6.35 32.78 -5.81
CA GLU A 312 7.26 33.73 -5.16
C GLU A 312 8.56 33.89 -5.96
N ARG A 313 9.19 32.80 -6.41
CA ARG A 313 10.40 32.83 -7.24
C ARG A 313 10.20 33.53 -8.60
N LYS A 314 8.98 33.51 -9.11
CA LYS A 314 8.58 34.23 -10.33
C LYS A 314 8.14 35.68 -10.08
N GLY A 315 8.13 36.17 -8.82
CA GLY A 315 7.67 37.51 -8.47
C GLY A 315 6.15 37.69 -8.46
N LEU A 316 5.38 36.61 -8.61
CA LEU A 316 3.91 36.57 -8.64
C LEU A 316 3.38 36.45 -7.21
N LEU A 317 3.52 37.56 -6.42
CA LEU A 317 3.29 37.52 -4.97
C LEU A 317 1.84 37.20 -4.58
N GLU A 318 0.86 37.71 -5.31
CA GLU A 318 -0.56 37.44 -5.02
C GLU A 318 -0.92 35.98 -5.24
N ASP A 319 -0.40 35.36 -6.29
CA ASP A 319 -0.58 33.92 -6.53
C ASP A 319 0.15 33.09 -5.45
N ALA A 320 1.36 33.52 -5.06
CA ALA A 320 2.11 32.86 -3.99
C ALA A 320 1.34 32.87 -2.67
N LYS A 321 0.75 34.00 -2.30
CA LYS A 321 -0.08 34.21 -1.13
C LYS A 321 -1.31 33.32 -1.13
N LYS A 322 -2.07 33.29 -2.25
CA LYS A 322 -3.25 32.44 -2.44
C LYS A 322 -2.90 30.95 -2.28
N MET A 323 -1.82 30.50 -2.87
CA MET A 323 -1.39 29.09 -2.76
C MET A 323 -0.91 28.74 -1.34
N ALA A 324 -0.23 29.67 -0.64
CA ALA A 324 0.16 29.49 0.77
C ALA A 324 -1.07 29.32 1.67
N GLN A 325 -2.10 30.14 1.45
CA GLN A 325 -3.37 30.06 2.17
C GLN A 325 -4.06 28.71 1.94
N MET A 326 -4.12 28.25 0.70
CA MET A 326 -4.69 26.92 0.37
C MET A 326 -3.93 25.78 1.06
N ALA A 327 -2.59 25.82 1.06
CA ALA A 327 -1.79 24.79 1.73
C ALA A 327 -2.06 24.74 3.24
N TYR A 328 -2.14 25.90 3.90
CA TYR A 328 -2.42 25.99 5.33
C TYR A 328 -3.86 25.56 5.66
N SER A 329 -4.85 25.99 4.88
CA SER A 329 -6.24 25.59 5.12
C SER A 329 -6.48 24.09 5.02
N LEU A 330 -5.72 23.38 4.16
CA LEU A 330 -5.80 21.94 3.99
C LEU A 330 -5.06 21.13 5.07
N SER A 331 -4.06 21.73 5.73
CA SER A 331 -3.27 21.07 6.80
C SER A 331 -2.81 22.11 7.82
N PRO A 332 -3.70 22.65 8.65
CA PRO A 332 -3.38 23.71 9.60
C PRO A 332 -2.44 23.26 10.74
N GLU A 333 -2.34 21.95 10.98
CA GLU A 333 -1.41 21.33 11.94
C GLU A 333 0.05 21.31 11.46
N SER A 334 0.30 21.60 10.19
CA SER A 334 1.65 21.59 9.61
C SER A 334 2.36 22.89 9.89
N GLU A 335 3.37 22.88 10.77
CA GLU A 335 4.23 24.04 11.05
C GLU A 335 4.88 24.62 9.77
N THR A 336 5.20 23.78 8.78
CA THR A 336 5.77 24.23 7.50
C THR A 336 4.78 25.11 6.73
N TYR A 337 3.51 24.69 6.66
CA TYR A 337 2.49 25.42 5.90
C TYR A 337 2.02 26.65 6.69
N LYS A 338 1.95 26.55 8.02
CA LYS A 338 1.67 27.68 8.91
C LYS A 338 2.70 28.78 8.74
N LYS A 339 4.00 28.49 8.85
CA LYS A 339 5.07 29.47 8.62
C LYS A 339 5.01 30.08 7.23
N ARG A 340 4.68 29.29 6.21
CA ARG A 340 4.53 29.79 4.85
C ARG A 340 3.36 30.75 4.72
N TYR A 341 2.23 30.46 5.37
CA TYR A 341 1.07 31.36 5.43
C TYR A 341 1.42 32.66 6.17
N GLU A 342 2.04 32.58 7.33
CA GLU A 342 2.44 33.74 8.14
C GLU A 342 3.38 34.69 7.39
N THR A 343 4.19 34.20 6.43
CA THR A 343 5.05 35.06 5.58
C THR A 343 4.24 36.13 4.83
N TYR A 344 2.96 35.94 4.61
CA TYR A 344 2.10 36.83 3.81
C TYR A 344 0.97 37.47 4.61
N PHE A 345 0.63 36.96 5.79
CA PHE A 345 -0.56 37.36 6.54
C PHE A 345 -0.30 37.75 8.00
N SER A 346 0.98 37.76 8.41
CA SER A 346 1.44 38.29 9.71
C SER A 346 1.66 39.79 9.68
#